data_bf5e1d406997a4f1d0e07103f1b4432e
#
_entry.id   bf5e1d406997a4f1d0e07103f1b4432e
#
_cell.length_a   1.000
_cell.length_b   1.000
_cell.length_c   1.000
_cell.angle_alpha   90.00
_cell.angle_beta   90.00
_cell.angle_gamma   90.00
#
_symmetry.space_group_name_H-M   'P 1'
#
loop_
_entity.id
_entity.type
_entity.pdbx_description
1 polymer ?
#
loop_
_entity_poly.entity_id
_entity_poly.type
_entity_poly.pdbx_seq_one_letter_code
_entity_poly.pdbx_strand_id
1 'polypeptide(L)'
;MRQILFIFFVLLPFVVASAQEKQAQSNHSFFHIDIFDYKYYFCDECDFPKSTHNLTLNLLGGTSKNQYGLVVGTLLNVIDNNAYGIQIAGLYNYVGNQGKGLAVTGFINNYKSHTGVQIAGFNTAEKMRGVQIGFVNSSIDMQGIQIGFMNNYEGLQTLKGLQIGVLNEGKSRFQIGLCNISENNQYPLGLVNIVKNGEMNVGLASDEIGNVTAQFLSGGQYLYGIVGLGFNTKSSDHLILQGGIGAHLNFSSKFRINMEVSTKFLTRTFIYVGNDDAEYEKRKKEFDFKALTGYSFGIFPSFNFVKKIELFGGPTLNYLHTNTLDNKSLFSSKYIWKDFNSTSLRQLYIGYSVGLRYVLKN
;
A
#
# COMPACT_ATOMS: atom_id res chain seq x y z
N MET A 1 -6.77 14.57 8.38
CA MET A 1 -6.49 13.26 9.01
C MET A 1 -6.00 13.31 10.47
N ARG A 2 -5.70 14.48 11.05
CA ARG A 2 -5.35 14.64 12.49
C ARG A 2 -6.47 14.26 13.49
N GLN A 3 -7.72 14.15 13.06
CA GLN A 3 -8.87 13.88 13.96
C GLN A 3 -9.28 12.40 14.08
N ILE A 4 -8.79 11.51 13.24
CA ILE A 4 -9.16 10.08 13.30
C ILE A 4 -8.30 9.30 14.29
N LEU A 5 -7.06 9.75 14.54
CA LEU A 5 -6.18 9.12 15.55
C LEU A 5 -6.63 9.40 17.00
N PHE A 6 -7.41 10.46 17.23
CA PHE A 6 -7.85 10.88 18.58
C PHE A 6 -9.03 10.06 19.13
N ILE A 7 -9.80 9.38 18.29
CA ILE A 7 -11.01 8.65 18.71
C ILE A 7 -10.72 7.27 19.31
N PHE A 8 -9.56 6.67 18.99
CA PHE A 8 -9.18 5.36 19.55
C PHE A 8 -8.56 5.41 20.95
N PHE A 9 -8.18 6.59 21.44
CA PHE A 9 -7.55 6.76 22.76
C PHE A 9 -8.54 6.91 23.92
N VAL A 10 -9.86 7.02 23.68
CA VAL A 10 -10.86 7.37 24.71
C VAL A 10 -11.60 6.16 25.30
N LEU A 11 -11.39 4.94 24.82
CA LEU A 11 -12.20 3.78 25.23
C LEU A 11 -11.50 2.75 26.14
N LEU A 12 -10.44 3.10 26.85
CA LEU A 12 -9.85 2.22 27.86
C LEU A 12 -9.73 2.86 29.26
N PRO A 13 -10.81 3.30 29.90
CA PRO A 13 -10.81 3.43 31.34
C PRO A 13 -11.70 2.35 31.94
N PHE A 14 -11.20 1.57 32.84
CA PHE A 14 -11.86 0.92 33.98
C PHE A 14 -11.26 -0.45 34.28
N VAL A 15 -10.27 -0.49 35.12
CA VAL A 15 -10.21 -1.38 36.30
C VAL A 15 -9.24 -0.75 37.31
N VAL A 16 -9.75 -0.27 38.43
CA VAL A 16 -8.98 0.24 39.57
C VAL A 16 -8.96 -0.83 40.66
N ALA A 17 -7.78 -1.16 41.14
CA ALA A 17 -7.63 -1.78 42.46
C ALA A 17 -6.27 -1.41 43.08
N SER A 18 -6.29 -1.03 44.33
CA SER A 18 -5.25 -0.45 45.15
C SER A 18 -4.14 -1.41 45.56
N ALA A 19 -2.90 -0.95 45.60
CA ALA A 19 -1.76 -1.59 46.30
C ALA A 19 -0.72 -0.58 46.80
N GLN A 20 -0.06 -0.96 47.87
CA GLN A 20 0.75 -0.16 48.77
C GLN A 20 2.08 0.33 48.21
N GLU A 21 2.53 1.50 48.74
CA GLU A 21 3.79 2.17 48.45
C GLU A 21 5.02 1.42 48.95
N LYS A 22 6.05 1.25 48.09
CA LYS A 22 7.43 0.99 48.51
C LYS A 22 8.37 1.95 47.81
N GLN A 23 9.29 2.56 48.61
CA GLN A 23 10.31 3.49 48.17
C GLN A 23 11.25 2.87 47.11
N ALA A 24 11.53 3.62 46.07
CA ALA A 24 12.37 3.21 44.94
C ALA A 24 13.87 3.32 45.25
N GLN A 25 14.52 2.20 45.47
CA GLN A 25 15.97 2.02 45.36
C GLN A 25 16.30 1.56 43.93
N SER A 26 17.42 2.04 43.32
CA SER A 26 17.83 1.59 42.00
C SER A 26 18.28 0.13 42.04
N ASN A 27 17.42 -0.80 41.75
CA ASN A 27 17.71 -2.21 41.79
C ASN A 27 17.90 -2.77 40.38
N HIS A 28 19.08 -3.32 40.14
CA HIS A 28 19.29 -4.17 38.96
C HIS A 28 18.96 -5.63 39.33
N SER A 29 18.02 -6.25 38.66
CA SER A 29 17.73 -7.69 38.85
C SER A 29 17.91 -8.42 37.53
N PHE A 30 18.51 -9.62 37.59
CA PHE A 30 18.62 -10.46 36.40
C PHE A 30 17.24 -10.99 35.98
N PHE A 31 16.41 -11.40 36.93
CA PHE A 31 15.05 -11.94 36.68
C PHE A 31 14.03 -11.15 37.48
N HIS A 32 12.89 -10.84 36.84
CA HIS A 32 11.79 -10.09 37.43
C HIS A 32 10.43 -10.65 36.96
N ILE A 33 9.46 -10.67 37.86
CA ILE A 33 8.07 -11.04 37.56
C ILE A 33 7.16 -9.95 38.10
N ASP A 34 6.32 -9.41 37.24
CA ASP A 34 5.22 -8.51 37.59
C ASP A 34 3.87 -9.17 37.31
N ILE A 35 2.90 -8.94 38.20
CA ILE A 35 1.51 -9.34 37.95
C ILE A 35 0.79 -8.20 37.20
N PHE A 36 0.80 -7.02 37.78
CA PHE A 36 0.23 -5.81 37.18
C PHE A 36 0.69 -4.58 37.97
N ASP A 37 1.42 -3.71 37.33
CA ASP A 37 1.82 -2.43 37.92
C ASP A 37 1.07 -1.28 37.22
N TYR A 38 -0.10 -0.92 37.80
CA TYR A 38 -1.00 0.08 37.19
C TYR A 38 -0.64 1.52 37.48
N LYS A 39 0.16 1.78 38.49
CA LYS A 39 0.46 3.13 39.02
C LYS A 39 1.02 4.08 37.96
N TYR A 40 1.76 3.55 37.00
CA TYR A 40 2.48 4.31 35.98
C TYR A 40 1.75 4.43 34.64
N TYR A 41 0.64 3.75 34.44
CA TYR A 41 -0.07 3.79 33.14
C TYR A 41 -0.98 5.01 32.97
N PHE A 42 -1.35 5.68 34.09
CA PHE A 42 -2.36 6.74 34.09
C PHE A 42 -1.91 8.02 34.80
N CYS A 43 -0.60 8.22 35.01
CA CYS A 43 -0.07 9.33 35.77
C CYS A 43 0.99 10.09 34.94
N ASP A 44 0.72 11.35 34.62
CA ASP A 44 1.62 12.22 33.82
C ASP A 44 2.85 12.72 34.63
N GLU A 45 2.80 12.70 35.98
CA GLU A 45 3.85 13.21 36.86
C GLU A 45 4.42 12.16 37.83
N CYS A 46 4.16 10.87 37.61
CA CYS A 46 4.67 9.82 38.48
C CYS A 46 6.13 9.47 38.16
N ASP A 47 6.97 9.35 39.20
CA ASP A 47 8.33 8.81 39.07
C ASP A 47 8.27 7.35 38.60
N PHE A 48 8.74 7.04 37.41
CA PHE A 48 8.92 5.68 36.93
C PHE A 48 9.82 4.85 37.83
N PRO A 49 9.63 3.52 37.90
CA PRO A 49 10.49 2.65 38.68
C PRO A 49 11.94 2.83 38.22
N LYS A 50 12.84 2.95 39.19
CA LYS A 50 14.31 3.05 38.94
C LYS A 50 14.91 1.66 38.61
N SER A 51 14.10 0.63 38.41
CA SER A 51 14.52 -0.75 38.23
C SER A 51 15.02 -1.03 36.81
N THR A 52 16.04 -1.86 36.72
CA THR A 52 16.61 -2.36 35.47
C THR A 52 16.61 -3.88 35.51
N HIS A 53 16.13 -4.53 34.45
CA HIS A 53 15.95 -5.97 34.40
C HIS A 53 16.55 -6.56 33.12
N ASN A 54 16.96 -7.84 33.17
CA ASN A 54 17.45 -8.58 32.01
C ASN A 54 16.38 -9.54 31.47
N LEU A 55 15.76 -10.31 32.34
CA LEU A 55 14.69 -11.22 32.01
C LEU A 55 13.44 -10.86 32.79
N THR A 56 12.37 -10.50 32.12
CA THR A 56 11.13 -10.05 32.76
C THR A 56 9.93 -10.83 32.20
N LEU A 57 9.09 -11.28 33.12
CA LEU A 57 7.80 -11.88 32.82
C LEU A 57 6.70 -11.05 33.46
N ASN A 58 5.87 -10.40 32.65
CA ASN A 58 4.74 -9.60 33.09
C ASN A 58 3.45 -10.41 32.85
N LEU A 59 2.77 -10.84 33.90
CA LEU A 59 1.57 -11.67 33.78
C LEU A 59 0.39 -10.91 33.14
N LEU A 60 0.19 -9.64 33.50
CA LEU A 60 -0.76 -8.75 32.83
C LEU A 60 -0.02 -7.56 32.23
N GLY A 61 0.78 -6.85 33.01
CA GLY A 61 1.55 -5.73 32.54
C GLY A 61 2.61 -5.36 33.55
N GLY A 62 3.76 -4.88 33.07
CA GLY A 62 4.87 -4.47 33.91
C GLY A 62 5.52 -3.20 33.43
N THR A 63 6.15 -2.49 34.37
CA THR A 63 6.89 -1.26 34.13
C THR A 63 8.33 -1.42 34.57
N SER A 64 9.25 -0.80 33.84
CA SER A 64 10.67 -0.75 34.20
C SER A 64 11.33 0.50 33.65
N LYS A 65 12.46 0.91 34.27
CA LYS A 65 13.28 1.99 33.72
C LYS A 65 14.06 1.52 32.50
N ASN A 66 14.75 0.40 32.62
CA ASN A 66 15.47 -0.21 31.50
C ASN A 66 15.23 -1.72 31.45
N GLN A 67 15.32 -2.27 30.24
CA GLN A 67 15.23 -3.69 29.97
C GLN A 67 16.38 -4.11 29.07
N TYR A 68 17.19 -5.09 29.51
CA TYR A 68 18.29 -5.64 28.73
C TYR A 68 18.10 -7.15 28.59
N GLY A 69 17.68 -7.62 27.39
CA GLY A 69 17.46 -9.05 27.13
C GLY A 69 16.03 -9.35 26.73
N LEU A 70 15.31 -10.16 27.50
CA LEU A 70 13.96 -10.59 27.14
C LEU A 70 12.90 -10.03 28.11
N VAL A 71 11.88 -9.41 27.57
CA VAL A 71 10.64 -9.13 28.30
C VAL A 71 9.46 -9.75 27.57
N VAL A 72 8.66 -10.50 28.32
CA VAL A 72 7.41 -11.09 27.86
C VAL A 72 6.27 -10.59 28.75
N GLY A 73 5.33 -9.88 28.15
CA GLY A 73 4.12 -9.42 28.81
C GLY A 73 2.89 -10.02 28.15
N THR A 74 1.97 -10.53 28.96
CA THR A 74 0.71 -11.04 28.38
C THR A 74 -0.07 -9.93 27.70
N LEU A 75 -0.15 -8.73 28.30
CA LEU A 75 -0.85 -7.60 27.69
C LEU A 75 0.10 -6.45 27.39
N LEU A 76 0.85 -5.94 28.38
CA LEU A 76 1.56 -4.68 28.31
C LEU A 76 3.01 -4.77 28.79
N ASN A 77 3.92 -4.11 28.09
CA ASN A 77 5.27 -3.77 28.59
C ASN A 77 5.49 -2.27 28.43
N VAL A 78 5.82 -1.59 29.51
CA VAL A 78 6.14 -0.16 29.52
C VAL A 78 7.55 0.06 30.07
N ILE A 79 8.44 0.54 29.23
CA ILE A 79 9.83 0.78 29.55
C ILE A 79 10.11 2.27 29.35
N ASP A 80 10.37 2.96 30.45
CA ASP A 80 10.56 4.42 30.46
C ASP A 80 11.74 4.88 29.60
N ASN A 81 12.87 4.17 29.68
CA ASN A 81 14.10 4.61 29.05
C ASN A 81 14.55 3.63 27.93
N ASN A 82 15.38 2.65 28.20
CA ASN A 82 16.00 1.83 27.17
C ASN A 82 15.56 0.37 27.21
N ALA A 83 15.28 -0.20 26.04
CA ALA A 83 14.96 -1.61 25.87
C ALA A 83 15.84 -2.26 24.80
N TYR A 84 16.76 -3.15 25.21
CA TYR A 84 17.64 -3.87 24.30
C TYR A 84 17.37 -5.36 24.37
N GLY A 85 17.18 -6.01 23.20
CA GLY A 85 16.88 -7.42 23.10
C GLY A 85 15.52 -7.71 22.50
N ILE A 86 14.72 -8.54 23.15
CA ILE A 86 13.42 -9.00 22.64
C ILE A 86 12.32 -8.51 23.57
N GLN A 87 11.35 -7.80 23.00
CA GLN A 87 10.13 -7.36 23.69
C GLN A 87 8.92 -8.05 23.02
N ILE A 88 8.16 -8.80 23.81
CA ILE A 88 6.94 -9.48 23.38
C ILE A 88 5.79 -9.05 24.30
N ALA A 89 4.68 -8.59 23.72
CA ALA A 89 3.44 -8.32 24.45
C ALA A 89 2.21 -8.76 23.64
N GLY A 90 1.12 -9.01 24.34
CA GLY A 90 -0.15 -9.30 23.65
C GLY A 90 -0.74 -8.06 22.99
N LEU A 91 -0.75 -6.91 23.68
CA LEU A 91 -1.41 -5.70 23.20
C LEU A 91 -0.46 -4.52 22.96
N TYR A 92 0.50 -4.25 23.87
CA TYR A 92 1.22 -2.99 23.83
C TYR A 92 2.67 -3.09 24.34
N ASN A 93 3.61 -2.65 23.54
CA ASN A 93 4.98 -2.34 23.94
C ASN A 93 5.22 -0.83 23.83
N TYR A 94 5.74 -0.22 24.90
CA TYR A 94 6.16 1.17 24.95
C TYR A 94 7.62 1.28 25.37
N VAL A 95 8.39 2.11 24.65
CA VAL A 95 9.78 2.46 25.05
C VAL A 95 9.97 3.96 24.87
N GLY A 96 10.18 4.65 25.99
CA GLY A 96 10.24 6.11 26.06
C GLY A 96 11.51 6.73 25.48
N ASN A 97 12.61 5.96 25.29
CA ASN A 97 13.84 6.48 24.70
C ASN A 97 14.35 5.57 23.57
N GLN A 98 15.16 4.56 23.84
CA GLN A 98 15.78 3.75 22.78
C GLN A 98 15.45 2.27 22.91
N GLY A 99 14.87 1.69 21.87
CA GLY A 99 14.73 0.26 21.67
C GLY A 99 15.77 -0.28 20.68
N LYS A 100 16.30 -1.47 20.94
CA LYS A 100 17.15 -2.21 20.00
C LYS A 100 16.78 -3.69 20.00
N GLY A 101 16.62 -4.27 18.83
CA GLY A 101 16.36 -5.71 18.67
C GLY A 101 15.00 -6.01 18.07
N LEU A 102 14.26 -6.93 18.66
CA LEU A 102 12.96 -7.39 18.17
C LEU A 102 11.83 -6.95 19.11
N ALA A 103 10.86 -6.23 18.57
CA ALA A 103 9.64 -5.84 19.27
C ALA A 103 8.42 -6.49 18.57
N VAL A 104 7.69 -7.33 19.29
CA VAL A 104 6.51 -8.03 18.79
C VAL A 104 5.31 -7.77 19.70
N THR A 105 4.21 -7.32 19.10
CA THR A 105 2.92 -7.24 19.81
C THR A 105 1.79 -7.64 18.88
N GLY A 106 0.68 -8.05 19.48
CA GLY A 106 -0.54 -8.25 18.71
C GLY A 106 -1.15 -6.94 18.21
N PHE A 107 -1.00 -5.82 18.95
CA PHE A 107 -1.71 -4.59 18.61
C PHE A 107 -0.78 -3.39 18.38
N ILE A 108 -0.07 -2.85 19.37
CA ILE A 108 0.71 -1.62 19.21
C ILE A 108 2.15 -1.76 19.72
N ASN A 109 3.12 -1.43 18.88
CA ASN A 109 4.48 -1.04 19.27
C ASN A 109 4.60 0.48 19.19
N ASN A 110 4.97 1.15 20.29
CA ASN A 110 5.18 2.58 20.35
C ASN A 110 6.56 2.93 20.96
N TYR A 111 7.44 3.48 20.14
CA TYR A 111 8.83 3.74 20.49
C TYR A 111 9.22 5.17 20.15
N LYS A 112 9.97 5.83 21.02
CA LYS A 112 10.62 7.09 20.63
C LYS A 112 11.73 6.84 19.61
N SER A 113 12.57 5.85 19.84
CA SER A 113 13.58 5.42 18.86
C SER A 113 13.68 3.90 18.85
N HIS A 114 13.77 3.28 17.68
CA HIS A 114 13.97 1.84 17.56
C HIS A 114 14.98 1.50 16.48
N THR A 115 15.85 0.54 16.78
CA THR A 115 16.79 -0.05 15.83
C THR A 115 16.60 -1.55 15.82
N GLY A 116 16.12 -2.12 14.70
CA GLY A 116 15.83 -3.54 14.57
C GLY A 116 14.50 -3.81 13.87
N VAL A 117 13.68 -4.70 14.42
CA VAL A 117 12.43 -5.12 13.82
C VAL A 117 11.26 -4.87 14.76
N GLN A 118 10.21 -4.22 14.24
CA GLN A 118 8.93 -4.07 14.91
C GLN A 118 7.86 -4.85 14.14
N ILE A 119 7.09 -5.67 14.85
CA ILE A 119 5.97 -6.45 14.30
C ILE A 119 4.74 -6.23 15.18
N ALA A 120 3.69 -5.62 14.61
CA ALA A 120 2.43 -5.36 15.32
C ALA A 120 1.30 -5.05 14.33
N GLY A 121 0.06 -4.96 14.82
CA GLY A 121 -1.02 -4.32 14.05
C GLY A 121 -0.65 -2.86 13.71
N PHE A 122 -0.15 -2.12 14.70
CA PHE A 122 0.26 -0.71 14.57
C PHE A 122 1.68 -0.52 15.10
N ASN A 123 2.61 -0.14 14.24
CA ASN A 123 3.97 0.21 14.62
C ASN A 123 4.16 1.72 14.53
N THR A 124 4.62 2.34 15.61
CA THR A 124 4.96 3.76 15.65
C THR A 124 6.35 3.98 16.20
N ALA A 125 7.11 4.90 15.61
CA ALA A 125 8.40 5.34 16.12
C ALA A 125 8.70 6.77 15.66
N GLU A 126 9.26 7.62 16.53
CA GLU A 126 9.78 8.91 16.06
C GLU A 126 11.02 8.66 15.18
N LYS A 127 11.94 7.78 15.62
CA LYS A 127 13.12 7.38 14.84
C LYS A 127 13.16 5.87 14.68
N MET A 128 13.13 5.40 13.44
CA MET A 128 13.19 3.98 13.13
C MET A 128 14.38 3.66 12.23
N ARG A 129 15.16 2.64 12.60
CA ARG A 129 16.22 2.06 11.76
C ARG A 129 16.04 0.57 11.69
N GLY A 130 15.63 0.05 10.51
CA GLY A 130 15.38 -1.36 10.32
C GLY A 130 14.05 -1.64 9.63
N VAL A 131 13.21 -2.52 10.20
CA VAL A 131 12.00 -3.02 9.54
C VAL A 131 10.78 -2.85 10.44
N GLN A 132 9.72 -2.28 9.90
CA GLN A 132 8.37 -2.29 10.48
C GLN A 132 7.46 -3.18 9.64
N ILE A 133 6.79 -4.13 10.27
CA ILE A 133 5.82 -5.03 9.65
C ILE A 133 4.51 -4.93 10.43
N GLY A 134 3.43 -4.51 9.76
CA GLY A 134 2.14 -4.34 10.43
C GLY A 134 1.02 -3.93 9.49
N PHE A 135 -0.17 -3.79 10.04
CA PHE A 135 -1.28 -3.22 9.28
C PHE A 135 -1.03 -1.73 8.98
N VAL A 136 -0.60 -0.98 10.01
CA VAL A 136 -0.20 0.42 9.87
C VAL A 136 1.21 0.60 10.44
N ASN A 137 2.10 1.19 9.67
CA ASN A 137 3.44 1.58 10.09
C ASN A 137 3.59 3.09 9.96
N SER A 138 4.05 3.76 11.01
CA SER A 138 4.27 5.21 11.04
C SER A 138 5.61 5.56 11.68
N SER A 139 6.31 6.50 11.08
CA SER A 139 7.56 7.04 11.65
C SER A 139 7.82 8.48 11.19
N ILE A 140 8.53 9.24 12.02
CA ILE A 140 8.95 10.61 11.69
C ILE A 140 10.31 10.60 10.99
N ASP A 141 11.26 9.80 11.46
CA ASP A 141 12.57 9.59 10.81
C ASP A 141 12.79 8.09 10.59
N MET A 142 12.85 7.66 9.35
CA MET A 142 12.94 6.25 9.00
C MET A 142 14.15 5.97 8.10
N GLN A 143 14.89 4.90 8.45
CA GLN A 143 15.92 4.30 7.59
C GLN A 143 15.68 2.79 7.54
N GLY A 144 15.17 2.28 6.40
CA GLY A 144 14.89 0.86 6.27
C GLY A 144 13.62 0.56 5.48
N ILE A 145 12.81 -0.39 5.96
CA ILE A 145 11.68 -0.95 5.22
C ILE A 145 10.40 -0.88 6.07
N GLN A 146 9.31 -0.41 5.46
CA GLN A 146 7.96 -0.54 6.00
C GLN A 146 7.14 -1.48 5.12
N ILE A 147 6.53 -2.49 5.71
CA ILE A 147 5.67 -3.47 5.04
C ILE A 147 4.32 -3.50 5.76
N GLY A 148 3.24 -3.11 5.05
CA GLY A 148 1.92 -3.07 5.68
C GLY A 148 0.81 -2.69 4.71
N PHE A 149 -0.40 -2.62 5.22
CA PHE A 149 -1.52 -2.08 4.44
C PHE A 149 -1.33 -0.58 4.22
N MET A 150 -0.98 0.15 5.28
CA MET A 150 -0.68 1.58 5.24
C MET A 150 0.71 1.85 5.84
N ASN A 151 1.55 2.56 5.10
CA ASN A 151 2.85 3.01 5.54
C ASN A 151 2.92 4.52 5.46
N ASN A 152 3.27 5.17 6.59
CA ASN A 152 3.40 6.61 6.69
C ASN A 152 4.80 7.02 7.15
N TYR A 153 5.36 8.03 6.48
CA TYR A 153 6.61 8.67 6.84
C TYR A 153 6.45 10.19 6.79
N GLU A 154 6.51 10.84 7.95
CA GLU A 154 6.27 12.28 8.09
C GLU A 154 7.54 13.15 8.05
N GLY A 155 8.73 12.54 7.96
CA GLY A 155 10.01 13.24 8.04
C GLY A 155 10.28 14.22 6.91
N LEU A 156 11.07 15.24 7.21
CA LEU A 156 11.47 16.27 6.22
C LEU A 156 12.50 15.74 5.22
N GLN A 157 13.29 14.74 5.58
CA GLN A 157 14.31 14.14 4.72
C GLN A 157 13.71 12.98 3.91
N THR A 158 14.26 12.74 2.72
CA THR A 158 13.87 11.58 1.92
C THR A 158 14.24 10.29 2.64
N LEU A 159 13.27 9.39 2.83
CA LEU A 159 13.48 8.06 3.38
C LEU A 159 14.55 7.31 2.58
N LYS A 160 15.58 6.88 3.26
CA LYS A 160 16.58 5.95 2.70
C LYS A 160 16.08 4.52 2.83
N GLY A 161 15.03 4.16 2.06
CA GLY A 161 14.42 2.84 2.19
C GLY A 161 13.22 2.64 1.25
N LEU A 162 12.43 1.65 1.61
CA LEU A 162 11.35 1.09 0.81
C LEU A 162 10.06 1.03 1.63
N GLN A 163 8.96 1.46 1.02
CA GLN A 163 7.61 1.21 1.52
C GLN A 163 6.90 0.23 0.60
N ILE A 164 6.35 -0.84 1.16
CA ILE A 164 5.55 -1.86 0.45
C ILE A 164 4.19 -1.95 1.13
N GLY A 165 3.12 -1.60 0.41
CA GLY A 165 1.78 -1.59 1.00
C GLY A 165 0.69 -1.27 0.00
N VAL A 166 -0.55 -1.23 0.46
CA VAL A 166 -1.67 -0.78 -0.36
C VAL A 166 -1.62 0.74 -0.50
N LEU A 167 -1.42 1.45 0.60
CA LEU A 167 -1.26 2.89 0.66
C LEU A 167 0.09 3.24 1.29
N ASN A 168 0.92 3.97 0.54
CA ASN A 168 2.20 4.48 1.01
C ASN A 168 2.19 6.01 0.95
N GLU A 169 2.50 6.67 2.06
CA GLU A 169 2.57 8.13 2.16
C GLU A 169 3.93 8.56 2.70
N GLY A 170 4.52 9.61 2.11
CA GLY A 170 5.73 10.23 2.60
C GLY A 170 6.84 10.36 1.54
N LYS A 171 7.97 10.92 1.97
CA LYS A 171 9.14 11.18 1.11
C LYS A 171 10.03 9.95 0.96
N SER A 172 9.50 8.84 0.51
CA SER A 172 10.25 7.61 0.26
C SER A 172 10.88 7.61 -1.12
N ARG A 173 12.07 7.01 -1.24
CA ARG A 173 12.75 6.84 -2.54
C ARG A 173 12.05 5.79 -3.41
N PHE A 174 11.57 4.72 -2.80
CA PHE A 174 10.86 3.64 -3.46
C PHE A 174 9.56 3.36 -2.72
N GLN A 175 8.47 3.36 -3.45
CA GLN A 175 7.16 2.98 -2.96
C GLN A 175 6.54 1.96 -3.91
N ILE A 176 6.09 0.83 -3.37
CA ILE A 176 5.40 -0.23 -4.11
C ILE A 176 4.02 -0.40 -3.48
N GLY A 177 2.95 -0.09 -4.23
CA GLY A 177 1.60 -0.16 -3.69
C GLY A 177 0.51 0.08 -4.71
N LEU A 178 -0.75 0.05 -4.28
CA LEU A 178 -1.84 0.47 -5.16
C LEU A 178 -1.88 2.00 -5.28
N CYS A 179 -1.72 2.70 -4.16
CA CYS A 179 -1.68 4.15 -4.10
C CYS A 179 -0.41 4.62 -3.37
N ASN A 180 0.39 5.45 -4.03
CA ASN A 180 1.58 6.05 -3.47
C ASN A 180 1.45 7.58 -3.49
N ILE A 181 1.68 8.22 -2.34
CA ILE A 181 1.61 9.67 -2.17
C ILE A 181 2.97 10.18 -1.70
N SER A 182 3.61 11.05 -2.48
CA SER A 182 4.93 11.56 -2.14
C SER A 182 5.15 12.99 -2.62
N GLU A 183 6.05 13.71 -1.94
CA GLU A 183 6.49 15.02 -2.44
C GLU A 183 7.52 14.90 -3.57
N ASN A 184 8.41 13.91 -3.49
CA ASN A 184 9.49 13.76 -4.46
C ASN A 184 9.92 12.29 -4.58
N ASN A 185 9.13 11.49 -5.28
CA ASN A 185 9.44 10.09 -5.57
C ASN A 185 9.65 9.91 -7.08
N GLN A 186 10.83 9.46 -7.47
CA GLN A 186 11.17 9.24 -8.89
C GLN A 186 10.68 7.88 -9.40
N TYR A 187 10.50 6.91 -8.48
CA TYR A 187 10.22 5.51 -8.81
C TYR A 187 9.01 4.97 -8.01
N PRO A 188 7.84 5.63 -8.06
CA PRO A 188 6.65 5.06 -7.45
C PRO A 188 6.09 3.96 -8.34
N LEU A 189 5.93 2.76 -7.80
CA LEU A 189 5.36 1.62 -8.51
C LEU A 189 3.97 1.32 -7.96
N GLY A 190 2.94 1.78 -8.65
CA GLY A 190 1.56 1.61 -8.25
C GLY A 190 0.57 2.04 -9.33
N LEU A 191 -0.70 1.73 -9.13
CA LEU A 191 -1.76 2.12 -10.07
C LEU A 191 -2.02 3.63 -10.02
N VAL A 192 -2.01 4.22 -8.82
CA VAL A 192 -2.17 5.65 -8.61
C VAL A 192 -0.97 6.19 -7.84
N ASN A 193 -0.22 7.12 -8.43
CA ASN A 193 0.95 7.71 -7.82
C ASN A 193 0.82 9.24 -7.82
N ILE A 194 0.54 9.81 -6.65
CA ILE A 194 0.38 11.25 -6.46
C ILE A 194 1.72 11.82 -5.99
N VAL A 195 2.53 12.30 -6.93
CA VAL A 195 3.83 12.88 -6.65
C VAL A 195 3.80 14.38 -6.87
N LYS A 196 4.24 15.18 -5.87
CA LYS A 196 4.19 16.65 -5.96
C LYS A 196 4.99 17.20 -7.13
N ASN A 197 6.16 16.63 -7.40
CA ASN A 197 7.01 16.98 -8.53
C ASN A 197 6.92 15.93 -9.66
N GLY A 198 5.82 15.20 -9.75
CA GLY A 198 5.58 14.18 -10.75
C GLY A 198 4.61 14.63 -11.83
N GLU A 199 4.42 13.77 -12.81
CA GLU A 199 3.54 13.99 -13.94
C GLU A 199 2.17 13.36 -13.73
N MET A 200 1.10 14.08 -14.12
CA MET A 200 -0.26 13.58 -14.16
C MET A 200 -0.88 13.90 -15.51
N ASN A 201 -1.45 12.88 -16.16
CA ASN A 201 -2.05 12.98 -17.47
C ASN A 201 -3.43 12.36 -17.49
N VAL A 202 -4.31 12.90 -18.31
CA VAL A 202 -5.54 12.25 -18.74
C VAL A 202 -5.45 12.00 -20.24
N GLY A 203 -5.94 10.88 -20.71
CA GLY A 203 -5.82 10.52 -22.11
C GLY A 203 -6.97 9.67 -22.62
N LEU A 204 -7.00 9.55 -23.94
CA LEU A 204 -7.84 8.62 -24.67
C LEU A 204 -6.93 7.72 -25.50
N ALA A 205 -7.16 6.41 -25.42
CA ALA A 205 -6.44 5.40 -26.19
C ALA A 205 -7.42 4.50 -26.92
N SER A 206 -7.03 4.05 -28.11
CA SER A 206 -7.76 3.04 -28.87
C SER A 206 -6.80 1.96 -29.35
N ASP A 207 -7.30 0.72 -29.45
CA ASP A 207 -6.54 -0.42 -29.95
C ASP A 207 -7.22 -1.11 -31.16
N GLU A 208 -6.53 -2.07 -31.77
CA GLU A 208 -6.94 -2.75 -33.00
C GLU A 208 -8.21 -3.60 -32.85
N ILE A 209 -8.54 -4.04 -31.64
CA ILE A 209 -9.78 -4.79 -31.40
C ILE A 209 -10.98 -3.90 -31.12
N GLY A 210 -10.78 -2.58 -31.15
CA GLY A 210 -11.83 -1.58 -31.02
C GLY A 210 -12.12 -1.16 -29.57
N ASN A 211 -11.21 -1.39 -28.65
CA ASN A 211 -11.32 -0.82 -27.32
C ASN A 211 -11.00 0.67 -27.37
N VAL A 212 -11.83 1.49 -26.72
CA VAL A 212 -11.59 2.91 -26.47
C VAL A 212 -11.58 3.12 -24.97
N THR A 213 -10.48 3.61 -24.44
CA THR A 213 -10.28 3.80 -23.00
C THR A 213 -9.91 5.24 -22.67
N ALA A 214 -10.63 5.83 -21.71
CA ALA A 214 -10.20 7.03 -21.02
C ALA A 214 -9.24 6.63 -19.90
N GLN A 215 -8.05 7.22 -19.89
CA GLN A 215 -6.95 6.84 -19.01
C GLN A 215 -6.57 7.99 -18.09
N PHE A 216 -6.28 7.69 -16.85
CA PHE A 216 -5.57 8.55 -15.91
C PHE A 216 -4.20 7.94 -15.65
N LEU A 217 -3.16 8.72 -15.91
CA LEU A 217 -1.78 8.34 -15.70
C LEU A 217 -1.19 9.24 -14.63
N SER A 218 -0.53 8.64 -13.65
CA SER A 218 0.05 9.39 -12.53
C SER A 218 1.35 8.77 -12.07
N GLY A 219 2.38 9.58 -11.86
CA GLY A 219 3.66 9.02 -11.47
C GLY A 219 4.77 10.00 -11.17
N GLY A 220 5.96 9.46 -11.02
CA GLY A 220 7.22 10.19 -10.91
C GLY A 220 7.79 10.56 -12.27
N GLN A 221 9.07 10.86 -12.27
CA GLN A 221 9.79 11.24 -13.50
C GLN A 221 10.00 10.07 -14.47
N TYR A 222 10.09 8.84 -13.95
CA TYR A 222 10.41 7.65 -14.74
C TYR A 222 9.30 6.61 -14.76
N LEU A 223 8.65 6.37 -13.64
CA LEU A 223 7.60 5.35 -13.50
C LEU A 223 6.25 5.99 -13.22
N TYR A 224 5.19 5.41 -13.78
CA TYR A 224 3.82 5.87 -13.60
C TYR A 224 2.84 4.70 -13.56
N GLY A 225 1.70 4.93 -12.90
CA GLY A 225 0.54 4.06 -12.92
C GLY A 225 -0.46 4.46 -13.98
N ILE A 226 -1.26 3.52 -14.40
CA ILE A 226 -2.33 3.67 -15.40
C ILE A 226 -3.60 3.12 -14.80
N VAL A 227 -4.65 3.94 -14.77
CA VAL A 227 -6.02 3.52 -14.48
C VAL A 227 -6.90 3.98 -15.62
N GLY A 228 -7.72 3.10 -16.17
CA GLY A 228 -8.56 3.43 -17.31
C GLY A 228 -9.95 2.83 -17.23
N LEU A 229 -10.89 3.53 -17.83
CA LEU A 229 -12.25 3.12 -18.05
C LEU A 229 -12.58 3.26 -19.53
N GLY A 230 -13.33 2.33 -20.10
CA GLY A 230 -13.64 2.40 -21.51
C GLY A 230 -14.75 1.44 -21.93
N PHE A 231 -14.92 1.36 -23.24
CA PHE A 231 -15.88 0.49 -23.89
C PHE A 231 -15.27 -0.10 -25.17
N ASN A 232 -15.90 -1.16 -25.69
CA ASN A 232 -15.51 -1.73 -26.97
C ASN A 232 -16.49 -1.29 -28.06
N THR A 233 -15.98 -0.77 -29.18
CA THR A 233 -16.79 -0.27 -30.30
C THR A 233 -17.52 -1.37 -31.07
N LYS A 234 -17.06 -2.63 -30.97
CA LYS A 234 -17.71 -3.80 -31.64
C LYS A 234 -18.74 -4.49 -30.75
N SER A 235 -18.77 -4.14 -29.47
CA SER A 235 -19.69 -4.68 -28.46
C SER A 235 -19.98 -3.63 -27.42
N SER A 236 -21.09 -2.91 -27.62
CA SER A 236 -21.51 -1.80 -26.72
C SER A 236 -21.82 -2.23 -25.28
N ASP A 237 -22.00 -3.54 -25.06
CA ASP A 237 -22.38 -4.09 -23.76
C ASP A 237 -21.19 -4.34 -22.83
N HIS A 238 -19.96 -4.03 -23.26
CA HIS A 238 -18.77 -4.30 -22.49
C HIS A 238 -18.14 -3.01 -21.94
N LEU A 239 -18.10 -2.93 -20.61
CA LEU A 239 -17.28 -1.97 -19.89
C LEU A 239 -15.84 -2.50 -19.78
N ILE A 240 -14.88 -1.63 -20.02
CA ILE A 240 -13.45 -1.94 -19.87
C ILE A 240 -12.93 -1.28 -18.63
N LEU A 241 -12.31 -2.08 -17.75
CA LEU A 241 -11.50 -1.61 -16.66
C LEU A 241 -10.02 -1.86 -17.02
N GLN A 242 -9.19 -0.85 -16.96
CA GLN A 242 -7.75 -0.96 -17.25
C GLN A 242 -6.95 -0.59 -16.01
N GLY A 243 -5.96 -1.42 -15.68
CA GLY A 243 -4.93 -1.14 -14.70
C GLY A 243 -3.55 -1.44 -15.27
N GLY A 244 -2.55 -0.63 -14.96
CA GLY A 244 -1.22 -0.86 -15.51
C GLY A 244 -0.15 0.00 -14.88
N ILE A 245 1.07 -0.24 -15.34
CA ILE A 245 2.26 0.52 -14.98
C ILE A 245 3.03 0.85 -16.27
N GLY A 246 3.71 1.99 -16.27
CA GLY A 246 4.53 2.41 -17.39
C GLY A 246 5.84 3.05 -16.95
N ALA A 247 6.73 3.16 -17.93
CA ALA A 247 8.01 3.85 -17.76
C ALA A 247 8.23 4.85 -18.90
N HIS A 248 8.74 6.04 -18.56
CA HIS A 248 9.16 7.05 -19.51
C HIS A 248 10.66 6.96 -19.78
N LEU A 249 11.01 6.89 -21.05
CA LEU A 249 12.38 7.11 -21.55
C LEU A 249 12.39 8.45 -22.29
N ASN A 250 12.83 9.50 -21.60
CA ASN A 250 12.86 10.86 -22.13
C ASN A 250 14.12 11.09 -22.96
N PHE A 251 13.99 11.35 -24.26
CA PHE A 251 15.11 11.68 -25.17
C PHE A 251 15.21 13.19 -25.37
N SER A 252 14.09 13.89 -25.38
CA SER A 252 14.06 15.35 -25.48
C SER A 252 12.78 15.89 -24.83
N SER A 253 12.64 17.20 -24.73
CA SER A 253 11.41 17.85 -24.24
C SER A 253 10.18 17.58 -25.13
N LYS A 254 10.37 17.15 -26.37
CA LYS A 254 9.30 16.87 -27.34
C LYS A 254 9.10 15.40 -27.65
N PHE A 255 10.08 14.55 -27.38
CA PHE A 255 10.05 13.15 -27.76
C PHE A 255 10.44 12.24 -26.61
N ARG A 256 9.63 11.23 -26.35
CA ARG A 256 9.90 10.17 -25.39
C ARG A 256 9.37 8.82 -25.92
N ILE A 257 9.83 7.73 -25.33
CA ILE A 257 9.30 6.40 -25.54
C ILE A 257 8.66 5.96 -24.22
N ASN A 258 7.39 5.59 -24.26
CA ASN A 258 6.68 5.03 -23.14
C ASN A 258 6.61 3.50 -23.30
N MET A 259 7.01 2.76 -22.27
CA MET A 259 6.85 1.31 -22.19
C MET A 259 5.80 1.01 -21.15
N GLU A 260 4.75 0.27 -21.51
CA GLU A 260 3.59 0.03 -20.66
C GLU A 260 3.25 -1.44 -20.57
N VAL A 261 2.98 -1.90 -19.34
CA VAL A 261 2.34 -3.20 -19.07
C VAL A 261 0.97 -2.92 -18.45
N SER A 262 -0.07 -3.42 -19.06
CA SER A 262 -1.43 -3.21 -18.58
C SER A 262 -2.30 -4.45 -18.68
N THR A 263 -3.31 -4.48 -17.82
CA THR A 263 -4.38 -5.50 -17.85
C THR A 263 -5.68 -4.79 -18.15
N LYS A 264 -6.47 -5.36 -19.05
CA LYS A 264 -7.82 -4.91 -19.39
C LYS A 264 -8.81 -6.02 -19.02
N PHE A 265 -9.81 -5.65 -18.22
CA PHE A 265 -10.94 -6.52 -17.90
C PHE A 265 -12.16 -5.99 -18.62
N LEU A 266 -12.72 -6.80 -19.51
CA LEU A 266 -13.97 -6.50 -20.20
C LEU A 266 -15.09 -7.27 -19.49
N THR A 267 -16.02 -6.53 -18.91
CA THR A 267 -17.18 -7.09 -18.23
C THR A 267 -18.44 -6.61 -18.91
N ARG A 268 -19.45 -7.48 -19.06
CA ARG A 268 -20.75 -7.05 -19.55
C ARG A 268 -21.41 -6.15 -18.52
N THR A 269 -21.84 -4.98 -18.96
CA THR A 269 -22.60 -4.03 -18.15
C THR A 269 -24.05 -4.11 -18.58
N PHE A 270 -24.94 -4.56 -17.71
CA PHE A 270 -26.38 -4.45 -17.93
C PHE A 270 -26.86 -3.14 -17.29
N ILE A 271 -27.03 -2.10 -18.09
CA ILE A 271 -27.82 -0.95 -17.67
C ILE A 271 -29.27 -1.32 -17.97
N TYR A 272 -30.01 -1.79 -16.95
CA TYR A 272 -31.43 -2.04 -17.07
C TYR A 272 -32.18 -0.70 -16.92
N VAL A 273 -32.81 -0.28 -17.99
CA VAL A 273 -33.71 0.87 -18.04
C VAL A 273 -35.12 0.33 -18.35
N GLY A 274 -35.78 -0.26 -17.35
CA GLY A 274 -37.12 -0.84 -17.50
C GLY A 274 -37.76 -1.18 -16.17
N ASN A 275 -39.09 -1.22 -16.15
CA ASN A 275 -39.90 -1.46 -14.96
C ASN A 275 -40.40 -2.93 -14.83
N ASP A 276 -39.80 -3.89 -15.52
CA ASP A 276 -40.22 -5.29 -15.48
C ASP A 276 -39.29 -6.15 -14.63
N ASP A 277 -39.76 -6.46 -13.39
CA ASP A 277 -39.02 -7.22 -12.39
C ASP A 277 -38.68 -8.67 -12.88
N ALA A 278 -39.47 -9.26 -13.73
CA ALA A 278 -39.25 -10.62 -14.27
C ALA A 278 -38.05 -10.63 -15.23
N GLU A 279 -37.92 -9.62 -16.06
CA GLU A 279 -36.79 -9.46 -16.96
C GLU A 279 -35.51 -9.09 -16.20
N TYR A 280 -35.62 -8.29 -15.11
CA TYR A 280 -34.53 -7.99 -14.21
C TYR A 280 -33.97 -9.25 -13.54
N GLU A 281 -34.84 -10.11 -12.97
CA GLU A 281 -34.42 -11.36 -12.31
C GLU A 281 -33.86 -12.39 -13.30
N LYS A 282 -34.35 -12.44 -14.53
CA LYS A 282 -33.81 -13.28 -15.60
C LYS A 282 -32.38 -12.81 -15.96
N ARG A 283 -32.16 -11.52 -16.14
CA ARG A 283 -30.87 -10.92 -16.49
C ARG A 283 -29.88 -10.97 -15.30
N LYS A 284 -30.35 -10.88 -14.05
CA LYS A 284 -29.53 -11.03 -12.86
C LYS A 284 -28.99 -12.46 -12.71
N LYS A 285 -29.73 -13.48 -13.12
CA LYS A 285 -29.26 -14.88 -13.19
C LYS A 285 -28.23 -15.10 -14.32
N GLU A 286 -28.25 -14.26 -15.35
CA GLU A 286 -27.28 -14.25 -16.43
C GLU A 286 -26.03 -13.39 -16.11
N PHE A 287 -26.00 -12.75 -14.92
CA PHE A 287 -24.84 -12.01 -14.42
C PHE A 287 -23.75 -12.98 -13.92
N ASP A 288 -23.33 -13.84 -14.84
CA ASP A 288 -22.12 -14.61 -14.71
C ASP A 288 -20.96 -13.66 -15.09
N PHE A 289 -19.95 -13.55 -14.24
CA PHE A 289 -18.74 -12.75 -14.46
C PHE A 289 -17.95 -13.37 -15.63
N LYS A 290 -18.50 -13.30 -16.81
CA LYS A 290 -17.89 -13.78 -18.06
C LYS A 290 -16.91 -12.71 -18.55
N ALA A 291 -15.84 -12.50 -17.80
CA ALA A 291 -14.86 -11.49 -18.11
C ALA A 291 -13.87 -11.99 -19.17
N LEU A 292 -13.67 -11.18 -20.19
CA LEU A 292 -12.49 -11.27 -21.03
C LEU A 292 -11.36 -10.54 -20.34
N THR A 293 -10.25 -11.24 -20.09
CA THR A 293 -9.05 -10.65 -19.52
C THR A 293 -7.98 -10.52 -20.60
N GLY A 294 -7.46 -9.32 -20.76
CA GLY A 294 -6.34 -9.01 -21.66
C GLY A 294 -5.13 -8.50 -20.89
N TYR A 295 -3.96 -9.02 -21.22
CA TYR A 295 -2.66 -8.51 -20.79
C TYR A 295 -1.95 -7.92 -21.98
N SER A 296 -1.38 -6.75 -21.85
CA SER A 296 -0.72 -6.03 -22.94
C SER A 296 0.64 -5.49 -22.48
N PHE A 297 1.64 -5.69 -23.31
CA PHE A 297 2.91 -4.97 -23.26
C PHE A 297 3.02 -4.10 -24.50
N GLY A 298 3.23 -2.79 -24.32
CA GLY A 298 3.31 -1.82 -25.43
C GLY A 298 4.58 -0.98 -25.36
N ILE A 299 5.05 -0.58 -26.55
CA ILE A 299 6.14 0.39 -26.74
C ILE A 299 5.59 1.53 -27.58
N PHE A 300 5.52 2.71 -27.00
CA PHE A 300 4.84 3.86 -27.58
C PHE A 300 5.80 5.05 -27.77
N PRO A 301 6.39 5.25 -28.96
CA PRO A 301 6.89 6.53 -29.37
C PRO A 301 5.85 7.62 -29.16
N SER A 302 6.23 8.71 -28.49
CA SER A 302 5.32 9.75 -28.05
C SER A 302 5.90 11.13 -28.34
N PHE A 303 5.06 12.01 -28.88
CA PHE A 303 5.44 13.36 -29.26
C PHE A 303 4.55 14.39 -28.55
N ASN A 304 5.19 15.35 -27.89
CA ASN A 304 4.54 16.56 -27.37
C ASN A 304 4.34 17.57 -28.50
N PHE A 305 3.15 17.54 -29.11
CA PHE A 305 2.83 18.41 -30.24
C PHE A 305 2.61 19.86 -29.82
N VAL A 306 1.98 20.04 -28.66
CA VAL A 306 1.79 21.31 -27.97
C VAL A 306 2.21 21.10 -26.52
N LYS A 307 2.56 22.17 -25.80
CA LYS A 307 3.08 22.14 -24.42
C LYS A 307 2.36 21.19 -23.44
N LYS A 308 1.10 20.83 -23.75
CA LYS A 308 0.27 19.99 -22.88
C LYS A 308 -0.40 18.79 -23.58
N ILE A 309 -0.13 18.59 -24.86
CA ILE A 309 -0.75 17.50 -25.64
C ILE A 309 0.33 16.58 -26.16
N GLU A 310 0.25 15.33 -25.75
CA GLU A 310 1.10 14.23 -26.19
C GLU A 310 0.31 13.31 -27.12
N LEU A 311 0.83 13.08 -28.30
CA LEU A 311 0.40 12.03 -29.23
C LEU A 311 1.28 10.81 -29.01
N PHE A 312 0.67 9.64 -28.91
CA PHE A 312 1.40 8.39 -28.82
C PHE A 312 0.81 7.32 -29.72
N GLY A 313 1.62 6.37 -30.10
CA GLY A 313 1.19 5.19 -30.82
C GLY A 313 2.31 4.21 -31.01
N GLY A 314 2.00 2.93 -31.09
CA GLY A 314 3.01 1.91 -31.27
C GLY A 314 2.49 0.47 -31.17
N PRO A 315 3.38 -0.51 -31.37
CA PRO A 315 3.06 -1.92 -31.30
C PRO A 315 2.77 -2.37 -29.88
N THR A 316 1.89 -3.38 -29.78
CA THR A 316 1.57 -4.07 -28.54
C THR A 316 1.68 -5.57 -28.72
N LEU A 317 2.16 -6.27 -27.71
CA LEU A 317 2.06 -7.72 -27.57
C LEU A 317 0.93 -8.02 -26.59
N ASN A 318 -0.10 -8.72 -27.06
CA ASN A 318 -1.33 -8.93 -26.32
C ASN A 318 -1.59 -10.41 -26.08
N TYR A 319 -1.95 -10.74 -24.85
CA TYR A 319 -2.50 -12.04 -24.47
C TYR A 319 -3.93 -11.87 -24.00
N LEU A 320 -4.87 -12.51 -24.67
CA LEU A 320 -6.29 -12.52 -24.33
C LEU A 320 -6.71 -13.88 -23.80
N HIS A 321 -7.56 -13.88 -22.79
CA HIS A 321 -8.15 -15.07 -22.21
C HIS A 321 -9.64 -14.84 -21.89
N THR A 322 -10.50 -15.78 -22.29
CA THR A 322 -11.90 -15.83 -21.88
C THR A 322 -12.34 -17.26 -21.63
N ASN A 323 -13.26 -17.43 -20.69
CA ASN A 323 -13.91 -18.71 -20.39
C ASN A 323 -15.29 -18.83 -21.09
N THR A 324 -15.61 -17.94 -22.04
CA THR A 324 -16.87 -17.97 -22.76
C THR A 324 -16.66 -17.73 -24.24
N LEU A 325 -17.40 -18.48 -25.05
CA LEU A 325 -17.31 -18.39 -26.49
C LEU A 325 -18.10 -17.20 -27.11
N ASP A 326 -18.91 -16.53 -26.31
CA ASP A 326 -19.72 -15.38 -26.75
C ASP A 326 -18.84 -14.18 -27.14
N ASN A 327 -17.61 -14.15 -26.66
CA ASN A 327 -16.66 -13.07 -26.90
C ASN A 327 -15.76 -13.27 -28.13
N LYS A 328 -16.04 -14.23 -29.02
CA LYS A 328 -15.19 -14.51 -30.18
C LYS A 328 -14.95 -13.30 -31.09
N SER A 329 -15.94 -12.40 -31.21
CA SER A 329 -15.82 -11.18 -32.01
C SER A 329 -14.77 -10.18 -31.51
N LEU A 330 -14.38 -10.29 -30.23
CA LEU A 330 -13.39 -9.44 -29.59
C LEU A 330 -11.94 -9.93 -29.76
N PHE A 331 -11.73 -11.09 -30.39
CA PHE A 331 -10.41 -11.63 -30.65
C PHE A 331 -9.85 -11.14 -31.99
N SER A 332 -8.52 -10.99 -32.03
CA SER A 332 -7.83 -10.60 -33.24
C SER A 332 -7.91 -11.69 -34.30
N SER A 333 -8.10 -11.30 -35.56
CA SER A 333 -8.05 -12.22 -36.71
C SER A 333 -6.62 -12.71 -37.00
N LYS A 334 -5.61 -11.92 -36.62
CA LYS A 334 -4.18 -12.24 -36.77
C LYS A 334 -3.61 -12.60 -35.41
N TYR A 335 -2.95 -13.75 -35.29
CA TYR A 335 -2.39 -14.23 -34.03
C TYR A 335 -1.07 -14.98 -34.24
N ILE A 336 -0.22 -14.97 -33.23
CA ILE A 336 1.00 -15.75 -33.14
C ILE A 336 0.66 -17.16 -32.67
N TRP A 337 -0.22 -17.24 -31.67
CA TRP A 337 -0.64 -18.49 -31.07
C TRP A 337 -2.09 -18.38 -30.60
N LYS A 338 -2.83 -19.48 -30.74
CA LYS A 338 -4.23 -19.58 -30.32
C LYS A 338 -4.49 -20.97 -29.79
N ASP A 339 -5.13 -21.04 -28.63
CA ASP A 339 -5.64 -22.27 -28.05
C ASP A 339 -7.16 -22.15 -27.86
N PHE A 340 -7.86 -23.15 -28.30
CA PHE A 340 -9.32 -23.17 -28.33
C PHE A 340 -9.82 -24.50 -27.79
N ASN A 341 -10.46 -24.47 -26.63
CA ASN A 341 -11.15 -25.58 -26.00
C ASN A 341 -12.67 -25.36 -26.06
N SER A 342 -13.45 -26.36 -25.66
CA SER A 342 -14.91 -26.27 -25.65
C SER A 342 -15.46 -25.13 -24.79
N THR A 343 -14.70 -24.65 -23.80
CA THR A 343 -15.13 -23.65 -22.83
C THR A 343 -14.23 -22.41 -22.75
N SER A 344 -13.01 -22.46 -23.27
CA SER A 344 -12.06 -21.37 -23.15
C SER A 344 -11.37 -21.03 -24.45
N LEU A 345 -11.06 -19.77 -24.64
CA LEU A 345 -10.29 -19.27 -25.77
C LEU A 345 -9.14 -18.41 -25.24
N ARG A 346 -7.92 -18.72 -25.70
CA ARG A 346 -6.69 -17.99 -25.40
C ARG A 346 -6.00 -17.60 -26.69
N GLN A 347 -5.44 -16.40 -26.72
CA GLN A 347 -4.78 -15.89 -27.92
C GLN A 347 -3.61 -15.00 -27.57
N LEU A 348 -2.48 -15.21 -28.26
CA LEU A 348 -1.33 -14.31 -28.25
C LEU A 348 -1.18 -13.67 -29.63
N TYR A 349 -1.12 -12.34 -29.69
CA TYR A 349 -1.04 -11.61 -30.96
C TYR A 349 -0.28 -10.29 -30.80
N ILE A 350 0.20 -9.77 -31.95
CA ILE A 350 0.75 -8.41 -32.05
C ILE A 350 -0.37 -7.51 -32.54
N GLY A 351 -0.60 -6.46 -31.79
CA GLY A 351 -1.54 -5.39 -32.11
C GLY A 351 -0.87 -4.02 -32.11
N TYR A 352 -1.66 -3.00 -31.99
CA TYR A 352 -1.21 -1.63 -31.82
C TYR A 352 -2.16 -0.86 -30.91
N SER A 353 -1.64 0.22 -30.30
CA SER A 353 -2.48 1.21 -29.64
C SER A 353 -2.04 2.60 -30.02
N VAL A 354 -3.02 3.50 -30.14
CA VAL A 354 -2.80 4.92 -30.46
C VAL A 354 -3.65 5.78 -29.54
N GLY A 355 -3.20 6.99 -29.26
CA GLY A 355 -3.99 7.87 -28.43
C GLY A 355 -3.40 9.27 -28.24
N LEU A 356 -4.13 10.02 -27.43
CA LEU A 356 -3.82 11.40 -27.03
C LEU A 356 -3.78 11.47 -25.53
N ARG A 357 -2.83 12.22 -24.98
CA ARG A 357 -2.76 12.54 -23.55
C ARG A 357 -2.69 14.05 -23.35
N TYR A 358 -3.41 14.55 -22.38
CA TYR A 358 -3.34 15.91 -21.91
C TYR A 358 -2.61 15.96 -20.57
N VAL A 359 -1.52 16.73 -20.51
CA VAL A 359 -0.70 16.90 -19.32
C VAL A 359 -1.39 17.87 -18.37
N LEU A 360 -1.93 17.34 -17.27
CA LEU A 360 -2.56 18.15 -16.21
C LEU A 360 -1.49 18.85 -15.38
N LYS A 361 -0.42 18.11 -15.06
CA LYS A 361 0.68 18.55 -14.23
C LYS A 361 1.98 17.94 -14.72
N ASN A 362 3.01 18.81 -14.78
CA ASN A 362 4.38 18.43 -15.15
C ASN A 362 5.36 19.11 -14.21
#